data_40715fd9645816877eca809bfd19dad3
#
_entry.id   40715fd9645816877eca809bfd19dad3
#
_cell.length_a   1.000
_cell.length_b   1.000
_cell.length_c   1.000
_cell.angle_alpha   90.00
_cell.angle_beta   90.00
_cell.angle_gamma   90.00
#
_symmetry.space_group_name_H-M   'P 1'
#
loop_
_entity.id
_entity.type
_entity.pdbx_description
1 polymer ?
#
loop_
_entity_poly.entity_id
_entity_poly.type
_entity_poly.pdbx_seq_one_letter_code
_entity_poly.pdbx_strand_id
1 'polypeptide(L)'
;MKKVMVVAACLALVAGAVYARKLNKEQKRLETCGVVMQEVLNIPDNIPHELLEKSECVIVIPSVRKLAFGIGASYGRGAMVCRKGAKFNGSWGAPAMYALEGGSLGFQIGGEATDLILLVMNDRGMESILSSKVKLGADASIAGGPKGRDASADTDAWMRAEILSYSRSRGLFAGVSLEGSTLRPDDEASEQVYGRSIKAKDIVRSEKMGVPATGRHFVNVLQKSAPRNESEQASNQ
;
A
#
# COMPACT_ATOMS: atom_id res chain seq x y z
N MET A 1 -40.94 13.73 41.97
CA MET A 1 -40.17 14.53 40.98
C MET A 1 -38.69 14.17 40.92
N LYS A 2 -37.99 14.02 42.05
CA LYS A 2 -36.54 13.68 42.04
C LYS A 2 -36.20 12.30 41.42
N LYS A 3 -37.02 11.29 41.54
CA LYS A 3 -36.79 9.95 40.96
C LYS A 3 -36.95 9.91 39.43
N VAL A 4 -37.81 10.76 38.86
CA VAL A 4 -38.01 10.83 37.39
C VAL A 4 -36.85 11.54 36.72
N MET A 5 -36.25 12.56 37.36
CA MET A 5 -35.05 13.24 36.84
C MET A 5 -33.81 12.35 36.82
N VAL A 6 -33.66 11.45 37.78
CA VAL A 6 -32.49 10.53 37.81
C VAL A 6 -32.58 9.49 36.69
N VAL A 7 -33.78 8.99 36.40
CA VAL A 7 -33.99 8.02 35.28
C VAL A 7 -33.78 8.68 33.92
N ALA A 8 -34.19 9.95 33.74
CA ALA A 8 -33.94 10.69 32.52
C ALA A 8 -32.47 11.00 32.29
N ALA A 9 -31.72 11.30 33.37
CA ALA A 9 -30.27 11.53 33.31
C ALA A 9 -29.46 10.26 32.97
N CYS A 10 -29.89 9.09 33.50
CA CYS A 10 -29.27 7.81 33.16
C CYS A 10 -29.56 7.38 31.72
N LEU A 11 -30.77 7.64 31.19
CA LEU A 11 -31.09 7.38 29.78
C LEU A 11 -30.31 8.29 28.79
N ALA A 12 -30.03 9.52 29.16
CA ALA A 12 -29.21 10.43 28.35
C ALA A 12 -27.73 10.04 28.31
N LEU A 13 -27.20 9.42 29.38
CA LEU A 13 -25.83 8.92 29.45
C LEU A 13 -25.63 7.61 28.64
N VAL A 14 -26.67 6.82 28.46
CA VAL A 14 -26.63 5.59 27.64
C VAL A 14 -26.78 5.91 26.13
N ALA A 15 -27.45 7.00 25.75
CA ALA A 15 -27.57 7.43 24.36
C ALA A 15 -26.27 8.04 23.78
N GLY A 16 -25.27 8.35 24.61
CA GLY A 16 -23.92 8.75 24.19
C GLY A 16 -23.00 7.58 23.85
N ALA A 17 -23.45 6.33 24.06
CA ALA A 17 -22.68 5.14 23.79
C ALA A 17 -22.69 4.81 22.29
N VAL A 18 -21.60 5.17 21.63
CA VAL A 18 -21.04 4.42 20.51
C VAL A 18 -21.90 4.40 19.25
N TYR A 19 -22.00 5.52 18.57
CA TYR A 19 -22.05 5.48 17.11
C TYR A 19 -20.66 5.02 16.61
N ALA A 20 -20.36 3.76 16.78
CA ALA A 20 -19.29 3.11 16.05
C ALA A 20 -19.67 3.20 14.56
N ARG A 21 -19.20 4.24 13.89
CA ARG A 21 -19.47 4.46 12.47
C ARG A 21 -18.99 3.22 11.73
N LYS A 22 -19.92 2.42 11.23
CA LYS A 22 -19.61 1.22 10.46
C LYS A 22 -18.72 1.63 9.29
N LEU A 23 -17.48 1.14 9.27
CA LEU A 23 -16.54 1.40 8.20
C LEU A 23 -17.11 0.91 6.87
N ASN A 24 -16.94 1.72 5.83
CA ASN A 24 -17.24 1.29 4.48
C ASN A 24 -16.21 0.27 3.98
N LYS A 25 -16.47 -0.35 2.82
CA LYS A 25 -15.60 -1.39 2.24
C LYS A 25 -14.16 -0.90 1.99
N GLU A 26 -14.01 0.34 1.53
CA GLU A 26 -12.70 0.91 1.19
C GLU A 26 -11.91 1.30 2.45
N GLN A 27 -12.59 1.79 3.47
CA GLN A 27 -11.98 2.04 4.77
C GLN A 27 -11.44 0.76 5.42
N LYS A 28 -12.20 -0.35 5.36
CA LYS A 28 -11.75 -1.67 5.82
C LYS A 28 -10.54 -2.18 5.02
N ARG A 29 -10.54 -1.97 3.70
CA ARG A 29 -9.41 -2.35 2.84
C ARG A 29 -8.16 -1.58 3.24
N LEU A 30 -8.27 -0.29 3.50
CA LEU A 30 -7.15 0.53 3.95
C LEU A 30 -6.60 0.05 5.31
N GLU A 31 -7.46 -0.32 6.26
CA GLU A 31 -7.02 -0.95 7.52
C GLU A 31 -6.28 -2.27 7.24
N THR A 32 -6.82 -3.10 6.34
CA THR A 32 -6.18 -4.38 5.96
C THR A 32 -4.79 -4.17 5.35
N CYS A 33 -4.57 -3.09 4.57
CA CYS A 33 -3.23 -2.76 4.06
C CYS A 33 -2.21 -2.59 5.20
N GLY A 34 -2.59 -1.92 6.28
CA GLY A 34 -1.74 -1.77 7.46
C GLY A 34 -1.45 -3.08 8.17
N VAL A 35 -2.46 -3.95 8.30
CA VAL A 35 -2.30 -5.29 8.90
C VAL A 35 -1.34 -6.14 8.05
N VAL A 36 -1.56 -6.20 6.74
CA VAL A 36 -0.68 -6.96 5.81
C VAL A 36 0.76 -6.46 5.89
N MET A 37 0.97 -5.14 5.87
CA MET A 37 2.31 -4.57 5.97
C MET A 37 3.00 -4.95 7.30
N GLN A 38 2.28 -4.84 8.43
CA GLN A 38 2.78 -5.24 9.74
C GLN A 38 3.15 -6.74 9.78
N GLU A 39 2.30 -7.59 9.23
CA GLU A 39 2.53 -9.04 9.18
C GLU A 39 3.74 -9.39 8.31
N VAL A 40 3.91 -8.72 7.16
CA VAL A 40 5.08 -8.92 6.29
C VAL A 40 6.35 -8.53 7.00
N LEU A 41 6.40 -7.37 7.66
CA LEU A 41 7.58 -6.89 8.37
C LEU A 41 7.93 -7.73 9.62
N ASN A 42 7.00 -8.53 10.13
CA ASN A 42 7.24 -9.48 11.22
C ASN A 42 7.82 -10.83 10.75
N ILE A 43 7.90 -11.09 9.44
CA ILE A 43 8.54 -12.30 8.89
C ILE A 43 10.06 -12.17 9.07
N PRO A 44 10.79 -13.21 9.54
CA PRO A 44 12.23 -13.13 9.73
C PRO A 44 13.04 -12.74 8.49
N ASP A 45 12.65 -13.28 7.32
CA ASP A 45 13.25 -12.97 6.01
C ASP A 45 12.29 -12.09 5.18
N ASN A 46 11.97 -10.93 5.72
CA ASN A 46 11.06 -9.97 5.09
C ASN A 46 11.78 -9.06 4.07
N ILE A 47 11.14 -7.96 3.73
CA ILE A 47 11.71 -6.88 2.91
C ILE A 47 12.97 -6.34 3.61
N PRO A 48 14.13 -6.28 2.93
CA PRO A 48 15.33 -5.67 3.49
C PRO A 48 15.06 -4.24 3.94
N HIS A 49 15.49 -3.92 5.15
CA HIS A 49 15.24 -2.62 5.78
C HIS A 49 15.77 -1.47 4.92
N GLU A 50 16.96 -1.65 4.35
CA GLU A 50 17.61 -0.69 3.47
C GLU A 50 16.75 -0.35 2.22
N LEU A 51 16.09 -1.33 1.62
CA LEU A 51 15.21 -1.08 0.47
C LEU A 51 13.94 -0.35 0.87
N LEU A 52 13.41 -0.62 2.06
CA LEU A 52 12.26 0.11 2.58
C LEU A 52 12.61 1.56 2.93
N GLU A 53 13.81 1.81 3.46
CA GLU A 53 14.32 3.17 3.74
C GLU A 53 14.58 3.96 2.46
N LYS A 54 15.07 3.31 1.40
CA LYS A 54 15.29 3.94 0.10
C LYS A 54 14.01 4.12 -0.73
N SER A 55 12.90 3.49 -0.34
CA SER A 55 11.65 3.60 -1.09
C SER A 55 10.96 4.95 -0.88
N GLU A 56 10.47 5.53 -1.96
CA GLU A 56 9.66 6.74 -1.97
C GLU A 56 8.21 6.47 -1.63
N CYS A 57 7.69 5.34 -2.14
CA CYS A 57 6.34 4.90 -1.84
C CYS A 57 6.27 3.40 -1.61
N VAL A 58 5.28 3.00 -0.81
CA VAL A 58 4.91 1.60 -0.58
C VAL A 58 3.45 1.41 -0.97
N ILE A 59 3.19 0.41 -1.81
CA ILE A 59 1.85 0.02 -2.22
C ILE A 59 1.57 -1.36 -1.64
N VAL A 60 0.43 -1.50 -0.96
CA VAL A 60 -0.03 -2.78 -0.43
C VAL A 60 -1.38 -3.11 -1.06
N ILE A 61 -1.47 -4.28 -1.68
CA ILE A 61 -2.69 -4.79 -2.33
C ILE A 61 -3.05 -6.13 -1.69
N PRO A 62 -3.93 -6.13 -0.68
CA PRO A 62 -4.35 -7.33 0.00
C PRO A 62 -5.20 -8.24 -0.89
N SER A 63 -5.03 -9.54 -0.75
CA SER A 63 -5.91 -10.57 -1.30
C SER A 63 -6.19 -10.41 -2.80
N VAL A 64 -5.13 -10.19 -3.58
CA VAL A 64 -5.21 -10.21 -5.04
C VAL A 64 -5.71 -11.58 -5.47
N ARG A 65 -6.78 -11.59 -6.24
CA ARG A 65 -7.41 -12.80 -6.75
C ARG A 65 -6.91 -13.10 -8.15
N LYS A 66 -6.50 -14.32 -8.37
CA LYS A 66 -6.15 -14.87 -9.69
C LYS A 66 -7.26 -15.83 -10.09
N LEU A 67 -7.85 -15.60 -11.24
CA LEU A 67 -8.81 -16.50 -11.88
C LEU A 67 -8.18 -16.97 -13.19
N ALA A 68 -8.01 -18.28 -13.34
CA ALA A 68 -7.44 -18.87 -14.55
C ALA A 68 -8.28 -20.03 -15.04
N PHE A 69 -8.87 -19.87 -16.23
CA PHE A 69 -9.48 -20.91 -17.05
C PHE A 69 -8.93 -20.77 -18.48
N GLY A 70 -7.68 -21.23 -18.70
CA GLY A 70 -7.01 -21.10 -20.00
C GLY A 70 -6.41 -19.71 -20.25
N ILE A 71 -7.14 -18.64 -19.95
CA ILE A 71 -6.68 -17.26 -19.88
C ILE A 71 -6.84 -16.82 -18.42
N GLY A 72 -5.76 -16.35 -17.80
CA GLY A 72 -5.78 -15.88 -16.41
C GLY A 72 -6.03 -14.38 -16.33
N ALA A 73 -6.83 -13.97 -15.36
CA ALA A 73 -6.96 -12.58 -14.95
C ALA A 73 -6.63 -12.45 -13.46
N SER A 74 -5.91 -11.41 -13.11
CA SER A 74 -5.66 -11.03 -11.72
C SER A 74 -6.25 -9.65 -11.44
N TYR A 75 -6.85 -9.50 -10.26
CA TYR A 75 -7.43 -8.25 -9.81
C TYR A 75 -7.24 -8.08 -8.31
N GLY A 76 -6.79 -6.90 -7.92
CA GLY A 76 -6.67 -6.52 -6.53
C GLY A 76 -6.83 -5.01 -6.34
N ARG A 77 -7.23 -4.61 -5.14
CA ARG A 77 -7.33 -3.20 -4.74
C ARG A 77 -6.65 -3.01 -3.40
N GLY A 78 -5.98 -1.88 -3.23
CA GLY A 78 -5.21 -1.59 -2.03
C GLY A 78 -4.94 -0.12 -1.88
N ALA A 79 -3.84 0.21 -1.21
CA ALA A 79 -3.46 1.59 -0.96
C ALA A 79 -1.96 1.80 -1.16
N MET A 80 -1.62 3.01 -1.58
CA MET A 80 -0.27 3.54 -1.69
C MET A 80 -0.05 4.60 -0.62
N VAL A 81 1.07 4.54 0.07
CA VAL A 81 1.57 5.59 0.97
C VAL A 81 2.92 6.05 0.46
N CYS A 82 3.11 7.35 0.29
CA CYS A 82 4.36 7.95 -0.15
C CYS A 82 4.94 8.85 0.92
N ARG A 83 6.23 9.09 0.85
CA ARG A 83 6.87 10.11 1.66
C ARG A 83 6.46 11.49 1.21
N LYS A 84 6.40 12.44 2.13
CA LYS A 84 6.07 13.84 1.88
C LYS A 84 7.28 14.59 1.29
N GLY A 85 6.96 15.78 0.76
CA GLY A 85 7.96 16.67 0.18
C GLY A 85 8.11 16.49 -1.33
N ALA A 86 8.65 17.50 -1.98
CA ALA A 86 8.79 17.53 -3.45
C ALA A 86 9.70 16.39 -3.96
N LYS A 87 10.67 15.98 -3.15
CA LYS A 87 11.62 14.89 -3.42
C LYS A 87 11.35 13.62 -2.63
N PHE A 88 10.17 13.46 -2.05
CA PHE A 88 9.78 12.29 -1.25
C PHE A 88 10.73 11.91 -0.11
N ASN A 89 11.43 12.89 0.47
CA ASN A 89 12.41 12.71 1.54
C ASN A 89 11.85 12.96 2.96
N GLY A 90 10.58 13.32 3.07
CA GLY A 90 9.91 13.58 4.35
C GLY A 90 9.34 12.33 5.02
N SER A 91 8.50 12.57 6.03
CA SER A 91 7.75 11.51 6.71
C SER A 91 6.69 10.89 5.79
N TRP A 92 6.20 9.69 6.12
CA TRP A 92 5.14 9.04 5.39
C TRP A 92 3.83 9.84 5.40
N GLY A 93 3.22 9.99 4.24
CA GLY A 93 2.07 10.83 3.98
C GLY A 93 0.73 10.12 4.08
N ALA A 94 -0.29 10.75 3.52
CA ALA A 94 -1.65 10.23 3.48
C ALA A 94 -1.81 9.15 2.40
N PRO A 95 -2.55 8.05 2.68
CA PRO A 95 -2.74 6.96 1.74
C PRO A 95 -3.67 7.33 0.58
N ALA A 96 -3.32 6.95 -0.65
CA ALA A 96 -4.17 7.00 -1.83
C ALA A 96 -4.57 5.58 -2.25
N MET A 97 -5.81 5.39 -2.73
CA MET A 97 -6.28 4.07 -3.13
C MET A 97 -5.84 3.73 -4.56
N TYR A 98 -5.47 2.45 -4.76
CA TYR A 98 -4.97 1.92 -6.02
C TYR A 98 -5.59 0.57 -6.38
N ALA A 99 -5.64 0.25 -7.67
CA ALA A 99 -6.04 -1.04 -8.20
C ALA A 99 -4.95 -1.64 -9.09
N LEU A 100 -4.76 -2.94 -9.00
CA LEU A 100 -3.91 -3.75 -9.87
C LEU A 100 -4.80 -4.66 -10.70
N GLU A 101 -4.57 -4.65 -12.01
CA GLU A 101 -5.25 -5.47 -12.99
C GLU A 101 -4.18 -6.20 -13.81
N GLY A 102 -4.29 -7.50 -13.98
CA GLY A 102 -3.32 -8.27 -14.77
C GLY A 102 -3.97 -9.35 -15.57
N GLY A 103 -3.42 -9.60 -16.78
CA GLY A 103 -3.71 -10.79 -17.57
C GLY A 103 -2.55 -11.75 -17.50
N SER A 104 -2.78 -13.03 -17.30
CA SER A 104 -1.77 -14.06 -17.40
C SER A 104 -2.23 -15.15 -18.35
N LEU A 105 -1.32 -15.57 -19.24
CA LEU A 105 -1.49 -16.79 -20.03
C LEU A 105 -0.87 -17.92 -19.22
N GLY A 106 -1.66 -18.91 -18.82
CA GLY A 106 -1.15 -20.05 -18.09
C GLY A 106 -2.22 -20.96 -17.48
N PHE A 107 -1.95 -22.24 -17.49
CA PHE A 107 -2.80 -23.28 -16.90
C PHE A 107 -2.57 -23.33 -15.38
N GLN A 108 -3.23 -22.45 -14.61
CA GLN A 108 -3.39 -22.64 -13.18
C GLN A 108 -4.87 -22.68 -12.85
N ILE A 109 -5.37 -23.86 -12.51
CA ILE A 109 -6.71 -24.04 -11.95
C ILE A 109 -6.61 -23.78 -10.45
N GLY A 110 -7.19 -22.69 -9.97
CA GLY A 110 -7.27 -22.41 -8.53
C GLY A 110 -7.42 -20.93 -8.24
N GLY A 111 -8.31 -20.59 -7.31
CA GLY A 111 -8.43 -19.25 -6.75
C GLY A 111 -7.47 -19.10 -5.58
N GLU A 112 -6.28 -18.55 -5.79
CA GLU A 112 -5.36 -18.20 -4.73
C GLU A 112 -5.48 -16.70 -4.41
N ALA A 113 -5.58 -16.38 -3.13
CA ALA A 113 -5.51 -15.01 -2.66
C ALA A 113 -4.06 -14.73 -2.21
N THR A 114 -3.43 -13.74 -2.83
CA THR A 114 -2.04 -13.35 -2.57
C THR A 114 -2.01 -11.89 -2.18
N ASP A 115 -1.30 -11.54 -1.11
CA ASP A 115 -1.01 -10.15 -0.79
C ASP A 115 0.20 -9.71 -1.60
N LEU A 116 0.13 -8.52 -2.18
CA LEU A 116 1.23 -7.92 -2.94
C LEU A 116 1.73 -6.66 -2.25
N ILE A 117 3.04 -6.50 -2.22
CA ILE A 117 3.71 -5.29 -1.76
C ILE A 117 4.63 -4.80 -2.89
N LEU A 118 4.53 -3.52 -3.23
CA LEU A 118 5.39 -2.88 -4.21
C LEU A 118 6.12 -1.71 -3.53
N LEU A 119 7.43 -1.64 -3.73
CA LEU A 119 8.24 -0.50 -3.33
C LEU A 119 8.57 0.32 -4.58
N VAL A 120 8.28 1.59 -4.56
CA VAL A 120 8.68 2.56 -5.60
C VAL A 120 10.00 3.15 -5.18
N MET A 121 11.04 2.95 -5.99
CA MET A 121 12.43 3.17 -5.60
C MET A 121 12.99 4.52 -6.05
N ASN A 122 12.34 5.21 -6.99
CA ASN A 122 12.86 6.45 -7.55
C ASN A 122 11.77 7.33 -8.18
N ASP A 123 12.14 8.58 -8.50
CA ASP A 123 11.26 9.59 -9.10
C ASP A 123 10.59 9.12 -10.39
N ARG A 124 11.28 8.34 -11.25
CA ARG A 124 10.69 7.81 -12.50
C ARG A 124 9.53 6.87 -12.22
N GLY A 125 9.71 5.94 -11.30
CA GLY A 125 8.64 5.06 -10.85
C GLY A 125 7.48 5.84 -10.28
N MET A 126 7.77 6.90 -9.51
CA MET A 126 6.75 7.79 -8.97
C MET A 126 5.97 8.53 -10.04
N GLU A 127 6.65 9.17 -11.01
CA GLU A 127 5.99 9.89 -12.09
C GLU A 127 5.10 8.96 -12.91
N SER A 128 5.61 7.76 -13.21
CA SER A 128 4.84 6.73 -13.90
C SER A 128 3.58 6.37 -13.13
N ILE A 129 3.67 6.05 -11.82
CA ILE A 129 2.53 5.63 -10.98
C ILE A 129 1.52 6.76 -10.75
N LEU A 130 1.95 8.02 -10.68
CA LEU A 130 1.07 9.17 -10.53
C LEU A 130 0.40 9.59 -11.86
N SER A 131 0.77 8.99 -12.98
CA SER A 131 0.05 9.14 -14.24
C SER A 131 -1.34 8.48 -14.16
N SER A 132 -2.01 8.17 -15.23
CA SER A 132 -3.35 7.56 -15.18
C SER A 132 -3.32 6.05 -15.01
N LYS A 133 -2.55 5.36 -15.84
CA LYS A 133 -2.38 3.91 -15.87
C LYS A 133 -0.94 3.58 -16.19
N VAL A 134 -0.38 2.63 -15.46
CA VAL A 134 1.00 2.18 -15.63
C VAL A 134 1.00 0.70 -15.95
N LYS A 135 1.52 0.34 -17.09
CA LYS A 135 1.77 -1.06 -17.45
C LYS A 135 3.15 -1.45 -16.92
N LEU A 136 3.16 -2.27 -15.89
CA LEU A 136 4.37 -2.73 -15.23
C LEU A 136 5.22 -3.57 -16.19
N GLY A 137 6.52 -3.29 -16.26
CA GLY A 137 7.46 -3.88 -17.20
C GLY A 137 7.54 -3.16 -18.55
N ALA A 138 6.57 -2.28 -18.89
CA ALA A 138 6.59 -1.48 -20.12
C ALA A 138 6.74 0.02 -19.84
N ASP A 139 5.87 0.58 -18.99
CA ASP A 139 5.86 2.01 -18.66
C ASP A 139 6.74 2.32 -17.43
N ALA A 140 6.89 1.33 -16.54
CA ALA A 140 7.80 1.37 -15.41
C ALA A 140 8.50 0.02 -15.27
N SER A 141 9.82 0.04 -15.07
CA SER A 141 10.59 -1.18 -14.85
C SER A 141 10.24 -1.79 -13.50
N ILE A 142 10.01 -3.12 -13.49
CA ILE A 142 9.63 -3.85 -12.29
C ILE A 142 10.48 -5.12 -12.16
N ALA A 143 10.91 -5.39 -10.94
CA ALA A 143 11.64 -6.62 -10.61
C ALA A 143 11.08 -7.27 -9.35
N GLY A 144 11.27 -8.59 -9.21
CA GLY A 144 11.06 -9.27 -7.95
C GLY A 144 12.10 -8.81 -6.93
N GLY A 145 11.65 -8.33 -5.77
CA GLY A 145 12.57 -7.84 -4.75
C GLY A 145 13.32 -8.97 -4.05
N PRO A 146 14.54 -8.72 -3.53
CA PRO A 146 15.26 -9.67 -2.69
C PRO A 146 14.61 -9.79 -1.32
N LYS A 147 14.88 -10.89 -0.62
CA LYS A 147 14.40 -11.13 0.73
C LYS A 147 15.53 -11.43 1.71
N GLY A 148 15.34 -11.07 2.98
CA GLY A 148 16.29 -11.37 4.03
C GLY A 148 17.63 -10.65 3.89
N ARG A 149 18.67 -11.22 4.50
CA ARG A 149 20.03 -10.63 4.56
C ARG A 149 20.86 -10.84 3.29
N ASP A 150 20.43 -11.72 2.39
CA ASP A 150 21.15 -12.04 1.14
C ASP A 150 21.03 -10.92 0.09
N ALA A 151 20.30 -9.85 0.41
CA ALA A 151 20.10 -8.68 -0.45
C ALA A 151 21.39 -7.89 -0.75
N SER A 152 22.47 -8.11 -0.02
CA SER A 152 23.69 -7.31 -0.15
C SER A 152 24.58 -7.69 -1.35
N ALA A 153 24.37 -8.85 -1.95
CA ALA A 153 25.27 -9.36 -3.00
C ALA A 153 24.98 -8.83 -4.41
N ASP A 154 23.72 -8.39 -4.69
CA ASP A 154 23.29 -7.91 -6.02
C ASP A 154 22.54 -6.58 -5.97
N THR A 155 22.88 -5.72 -5.04
CA THR A 155 22.19 -4.46 -4.75
C THR A 155 22.02 -3.57 -6.00
N ASP A 156 22.99 -3.56 -6.91
CA ASP A 156 22.97 -2.69 -8.09
C ASP A 156 21.85 -3.04 -9.09
N ALA A 157 21.50 -4.32 -9.24
CA ALA A 157 20.44 -4.75 -10.16
C ALA A 157 19.06 -4.30 -9.66
N TRP A 158 18.82 -4.43 -8.34
CA TRP A 158 17.55 -4.03 -7.72
C TRP A 158 17.42 -2.52 -7.55
N MET A 159 18.54 -1.81 -7.34
CA MET A 159 18.55 -0.35 -7.26
C MET A 159 18.26 0.31 -8.61
N ARG A 160 18.39 -0.40 -9.73
CA ARG A 160 18.03 0.10 -11.07
C ARG A 160 16.55 -0.09 -11.40
N ALA A 161 15.85 -0.98 -10.70
CA ALA A 161 14.42 -1.16 -10.89
C ALA A 161 13.66 0.06 -10.33
N GLU A 162 12.70 0.55 -11.08
CA GLU A 162 11.81 1.62 -10.62
C GLU A 162 10.83 1.12 -9.56
N ILE A 163 10.46 -0.16 -9.65
CA ILE A 163 9.53 -0.82 -8.72
C ILE A 163 10.09 -2.19 -8.34
N LEU A 164 10.14 -2.46 -7.04
CA LEU A 164 10.37 -3.81 -6.50
C LEU A 164 9.06 -4.39 -6.02
N SER A 165 8.81 -5.67 -6.30
CA SER A 165 7.56 -6.33 -5.96
C SER A 165 7.76 -7.63 -5.19
N TYR A 166 6.87 -7.84 -4.24
CA TYR A 166 6.84 -8.97 -3.34
C TYR A 166 5.45 -9.56 -3.26
N SER A 167 5.38 -10.85 -3.02
CA SER A 167 4.14 -11.57 -2.75
C SER A 167 4.19 -12.32 -1.43
N ARG A 168 3.06 -12.38 -0.76
CA ARG A 168 2.83 -13.25 0.40
C ARG A 168 1.61 -14.12 0.15
N SER A 169 1.82 -15.44 0.18
CA SER A 169 0.76 -16.43 0.01
C SER A 169 1.02 -17.61 0.93
N ARG A 170 0.01 -18.04 1.70
CA ARG A 170 0.06 -19.20 2.61
C ARG A 170 1.33 -19.27 3.49
N GLY A 171 1.78 -18.12 4.02
CA GLY A 171 2.96 -18.04 4.87
C GLY A 171 4.30 -18.00 4.13
N LEU A 172 4.30 -18.11 2.80
CA LEU A 172 5.48 -17.90 1.96
C LEU A 172 5.57 -16.44 1.55
N PHE A 173 6.77 -15.88 1.67
CA PHE A 173 7.11 -14.53 1.23
C PHE A 173 8.24 -14.59 0.20
N ALA A 174 8.09 -13.94 -0.94
CA ALA A 174 9.09 -13.92 -2.01
C ALA A 174 8.92 -12.70 -2.91
N GLY A 175 10.02 -12.30 -3.57
CA GLY A 175 9.94 -11.41 -4.73
C GLY A 175 9.18 -12.06 -5.87
N VAL A 176 8.40 -11.28 -6.61
CA VAL A 176 7.55 -11.77 -7.70
C VAL A 176 7.60 -10.80 -8.87
N SER A 177 7.60 -11.32 -10.10
CA SER A 177 7.42 -10.46 -11.28
C SER A 177 5.93 -10.17 -11.50
N LEU A 178 5.60 -8.90 -11.73
CA LEU A 178 4.25 -8.42 -12.06
C LEU A 178 4.21 -7.81 -13.48
N GLU A 179 5.16 -8.17 -14.34
CA GLU A 179 5.20 -7.70 -15.72
C GLU A 179 3.89 -7.99 -16.45
N GLY A 180 3.46 -7.03 -17.25
CA GLY A 180 2.18 -7.10 -17.99
C GLY A 180 0.95 -6.73 -17.16
N SER A 181 1.08 -6.60 -15.83
CA SER A 181 0.01 -6.06 -14.98
C SER A 181 -0.10 -4.56 -15.13
N THR A 182 -1.29 -4.02 -14.89
CA THR A 182 -1.57 -2.59 -14.92
C THR A 182 -1.88 -2.11 -13.50
N LEU A 183 -1.17 -1.10 -13.05
CA LEU A 183 -1.45 -0.40 -11.80
C LEU A 183 -2.12 0.94 -12.12
N ARG A 184 -3.19 1.28 -11.41
CA ARG A 184 -3.89 2.55 -11.64
C ARG A 184 -4.42 3.14 -10.35
N PRO A 185 -4.56 4.48 -10.28
CA PRO A 185 -5.30 5.15 -9.22
C PRO A 185 -6.74 4.66 -9.16
N ASP A 186 -7.27 4.57 -7.94
CA ASP A 186 -8.66 4.24 -7.65
C ASP A 186 -9.31 5.45 -6.94
N ASP A 187 -9.62 6.47 -7.77
CA ASP A 187 -10.12 7.75 -7.25
C ASP A 187 -11.48 7.59 -6.57
N GLU A 188 -12.36 6.69 -7.06
CA GLU A 188 -13.64 6.38 -6.42
C GLU A 188 -13.44 5.80 -5.01
N ALA A 189 -12.47 4.91 -4.85
CA ALA A 189 -12.15 4.37 -3.53
C ALA A 189 -11.54 5.43 -2.62
N SER A 190 -10.69 6.30 -3.16
CA SER A 190 -10.14 7.45 -2.43
C SER A 190 -11.25 8.38 -1.96
N GLU A 191 -12.22 8.69 -2.81
CA GLU A 191 -13.39 9.48 -2.44
C GLU A 191 -14.19 8.85 -1.30
N GLN A 192 -14.40 7.53 -1.33
CA GLN A 192 -15.08 6.81 -0.24
C GLN A 192 -14.32 6.84 1.08
N VAL A 193 -12.98 6.85 1.04
CA VAL A 193 -12.12 6.94 2.23
C VAL A 193 -12.15 8.35 2.81
N TYR A 194 -12.03 9.39 1.96
CA TYR A 194 -11.89 10.78 2.38
C TYR A 194 -13.22 11.54 2.52
N GLY A 195 -14.31 10.98 1.96
CA GLY A 195 -15.64 11.61 1.98
C GLY A 195 -15.78 12.82 1.05
N ARG A 196 -14.86 12.96 0.08
CA ARG A 196 -14.86 14.02 -0.93
C ARG A 196 -14.15 13.56 -2.19
N SER A 197 -14.51 14.13 -3.34
CA SER A 197 -13.81 13.87 -4.60
C SER A 197 -12.37 14.39 -4.52
N ILE A 198 -11.42 13.49 -4.75
CA ILE A 198 -9.99 13.78 -4.68
C ILE A 198 -9.20 12.76 -5.49
N LYS A 199 -8.23 13.21 -6.25
CA LYS A 199 -7.37 12.34 -7.04
C LYS A 199 -6.18 11.82 -6.22
N ALA A 200 -5.73 10.62 -6.52
CA ALA A 200 -4.56 10.02 -5.86
C ALA A 200 -3.33 10.93 -5.92
N LYS A 201 -3.07 11.58 -7.07
CA LYS A 201 -1.98 12.54 -7.24
C LYS A 201 -2.05 13.71 -6.24
N ASP A 202 -3.26 14.24 -6.00
CA ASP A 202 -3.45 15.38 -5.10
C ASP A 202 -3.28 14.97 -3.63
N ILE A 203 -3.66 13.72 -3.29
CA ILE A 203 -3.43 13.16 -1.95
C ILE A 203 -1.92 13.05 -1.69
N VAL A 204 -1.20 12.43 -2.61
CA VAL A 204 0.24 12.11 -2.46
C VAL A 204 1.10 13.37 -2.43
N ARG A 205 0.81 14.36 -3.30
CA ARG A 205 1.60 15.59 -3.37
C ARG A 205 1.23 16.64 -2.33
N SER A 206 0.16 16.42 -1.57
CA SER A 206 -0.27 17.36 -0.55
C SER A 206 0.45 17.16 0.77
N GLU A 207 1.28 18.10 1.17
CA GLU A 207 1.90 18.09 2.50
C GLU A 207 0.90 18.26 3.65
N LYS A 208 -0.26 18.88 3.35
CA LYS A 208 -1.31 19.20 4.34
C LYS A 208 -2.39 18.13 4.44
N MET A 209 -2.34 17.09 3.60
CA MET A 209 -3.35 16.04 3.63
C MET A 209 -3.26 15.25 4.94
N GLY A 210 -4.35 15.24 5.69
CA GLY A 210 -4.45 14.46 6.94
C GLY A 210 -4.59 12.96 6.65
N VAL A 211 -3.91 12.15 7.45
CA VAL A 211 -4.07 10.69 7.40
C VAL A 211 -5.43 10.30 7.99
N PRO A 212 -6.31 9.63 7.25
CA PRO A 212 -7.59 9.16 7.77
C PRO A 212 -7.39 8.16 8.91
N ALA A 213 -8.34 8.07 9.83
CA ALA A 213 -8.23 7.18 10.99
C ALA A 213 -7.89 5.73 10.61
N THR A 214 -8.50 5.23 9.54
CA THR A 214 -8.30 3.88 9.00
C THR A 214 -6.94 3.67 8.32
N GLY A 215 -6.25 4.75 7.94
CA GLY A 215 -4.90 4.70 7.36
C GLY A 215 -3.77 4.85 8.38
N ARG A 216 -4.08 5.24 9.62
CA ARG A 216 -3.04 5.52 10.62
C ARG A 216 -2.17 4.32 10.93
N HIS A 217 -2.76 3.13 11.01
CA HIS A 217 -2.00 1.91 11.28
C HIS A 217 -0.95 1.68 10.18
N PHE A 218 -1.33 1.77 8.91
CA PHE A 218 -0.41 1.59 7.78
C PHE A 218 0.74 2.60 7.82
N VAL A 219 0.41 3.90 7.97
CA VAL A 219 1.42 4.96 8.06
C VAL A 219 2.35 4.78 9.27
N ASN A 220 1.81 4.40 10.43
CA ASN A 220 2.61 4.19 11.64
C ASN A 220 3.57 3.00 11.52
N VAL A 221 3.13 1.90 10.87
CA VAL A 221 3.99 0.75 10.57
C VAL A 221 5.18 1.18 9.73
N LEU A 222 4.92 1.92 8.64
CA LEU A 222 5.98 2.43 7.77
C LEU A 222 6.89 3.42 8.50
N GLN A 223 6.31 4.36 9.27
CA GLN A 223 7.08 5.37 10.00
C GLN A 223 7.99 4.76 11.06
N LYS A 224 7.56 3.66 11.68
CA LYS A 224 8.37 2.93 12.67
C LYS A 224 9.51 2.15 12.01
N SER A 225 9.23 1.52 10.85
CA SER A 225 10.17 0.63 10.18
C SER A 225 11.16 1.38 9.26
N ALA A 226 10.76 2.51 8.69
CA ALA A 226 11.60 3.31 7.81
C ALA A 226 11.31 4.80 8.04
N PRO A 227 11.79 5.39 9.15
CA PRO A 227 11.47 6.76 9.53
C PRO A 227 12.07 7.82 8.60
N ARG A 228 13.15 7.51 7.91
CA ARG A 228 13.88 8.42 6.99
C ARG A 228 13.93 7.84 5.60
N ASN A 229 14.10 8.71 4.60
CA ASN A 229 14.45 8.28 3.24
C ASN A 229 15.96 8.42 3.06
N GLU A 230 16.60 7.31 2.72
CA GLU A 230 18.05 7.25 2.49
C GLU A 230 18.43 7.20 1.00
N SER A 231 17.45 7.34 0.09
CA SER A 231 17.69 7.28 -1.35
C SER A 231 18.62 8.40 -1.85
N GLU A 232 18.55 9.62 -1.29
CA GLU A 232 19.40 10.76 -1.67
C GLU A 232 20.84 10.65 -1.14
N GLN A 233 21.09 9.91 -0.07
CA GLN A 233 22.44 9.72 0.46
C GLN A 233 23.29 8.79 -0.41
N ALA A 234 22.67 7.87 -1.14
CA ALA A 234 23.34 6.96 -2.06
C ALA A 234 23.70 7.61 -3.42
N SER A 235 23.06 8.71 -3.80
CA SER A 235 23.32 9.42 -5.06
C SER A 235 24.46 10.46 -4.98
N ASN A 236 24.96 10.75 -3.77
CA ASN A 236 26.02 11.72 -3.50
C ASN A 236 27.38 11.09 -3.11
N GLN A 237 27.51 9.76 -3.20
CA GLN A 237 28.75 9.00 -3.11
C GLN A 237 29.17 8.48 -4.49
#